data_d145a0a0b27319214601c724eda00d0e
#
_entry.id   d145a0a0b27319214601c724eda00d0e
#
_cell.length_a   1.000
_cell.length_b   1.000
_cell.length_c   1.000
_cell.angle_alpha   90.00
_cell.angle_beta   90.00
_cell.angle_gamma   90.00
#
_symmetry.space_group_name_H-M   'P 1'
#
loop_
_entity.id
_entity.type
_entity.pdbx_description
1 polymer ?
#
loop_
_entity_poly.entity_id
_entity_poly.type
_entity_poly.pdbx_seq_one_letter_code
_entity_poly.pdbx_strand_id
1 'polypeptide(L)'
;MNTVLFKKSAVFSIIGAVFLLAGGQAAASSRIKDIADFEGVRENQLVGYGLVVGLNGTGDNIKSINFAKESLISMLDQLGINARDGQLKSKNIAAVMVTASLPPFARQGSRIDVMVSAMGDAKSLQGGTLIATPLSGANGEVYAVAQGQIATGSVSAQGNNASVTRGVPTSGRIANGAIIENEIDFALDSLKNIRIALRNPDFTTARRIS
;
A
#
# COMPACT_ATOMS: atom_id res chain seq x y z
N MET A 1 51.40 54.18 -17.69
CA MET A 1 50.57 53.09 -18.27
C MET A 1 49.92 52.19 -17.21
N ASN A 2 49.79 52.70 -15.95
CA ASN A 2 49.27 51.85 -14.82
C ASN A 2 47.91 52.26 -14.22
N THR A 3 47.36 53.41 -14.61
CA THR A 3 46.10 53.92 -14.02
C THR A 3 44.84 53.42 -14.70
N VAL A 4 44.92 52.88 -15.90
CA VAL A 4 43.75 52.33 -16.64
C VAL A 4 43.41 50.89 -16.23
N LEU A 5 44.42 50.09 -15.82
CA LEU A 5 44.20 48.70 -15.35
C LEU A 5 43.51 48.65 -13.98
N PHE A 6 43.82 49.60 -13.06
CA PHE A 6 43.19 49.64 -11.73
C PHE A 6 41.70 50.02 -11.79
N LYS A 7 41.29 50.88 -12.72
CA LYS A 7 39.88 51.23 -12.91
C LYS A 7 39.03 50.06 -13.46
N LYS A 8 39.58 49.23 -14.34
CA LYS A 8 38.86 48.06 -14.89
C LYS A 8 38.65 46.94 -13.84
N SER A 9 39.63 46.75 -12.97
CA SER A 9 39.51 45.72 -11.90
C SER A 9 38.48 46.14 -10.83
N ALA A 10 38.39 47.41 -10.48
CA ALA A 10 37.40 47.89 -9.51
C ALA A 10 35.95 47.79 -10.06
N VAL A 11 35.74 48.06 -11.35
CA VAL A 11 34.43 47.93 -12.00
C VAL A 11 33.98 46.47 -12.07
N PHE A 12 34.90 45.54 -12.37
CA PHE A 12 34.58 44.11 -12.37
C PHE A 12 34.25 43.57 -10.96
N SER A 13 34.92 44.09 -9.91
CA SER A 13 34.65 43.73 -8.51
C SER A 13 33.29 44.24 -8.03
N ILE A 14 32.86 45.43 -8.47
CA ILE A 14 31.56 46.01 -8.12
C ILE A 14 30.43 45.26 -8.85
N ILE A 15 30.60 44.87 -10.10
CA ILE A 15 29.61 44.09 -10.87
C ILE A 15 29.45 42.69 -10.26
N GLY A 16 30.54 42.05 -9.81
CA GLY A 16 30.48 40.78 -9.11
C GLY A 16 29.77 40.85 -7.76
N ALA A 17 29.95 41.94 -7.02
CA ALA A 17 29.27 42.16 -5.74
C ALA A 17 27.76 42.41 -5.88
N VAL A 18 27.34 43.10 -6.96
CA VAL A 18 25.91 43.35 -7.26
C VAL A 18 25.20 42.07 -7.69
N PHE A 19 25.89 41.15 -8.38
CA PHE A 19 25.33 39.88 -8.78
C PHE A 19 25.16 38.90 -7.58
N LEU A 20 26.00 38.99 -6.54
CA LEU A 20 25.88 38.22 -5.31
C LEU A 20 24.74 38.71 -4.39
N LEU A 21 24.32 39.97 -4.49
CA LEU A 21 23.19 40.53 -3.74
C LEU A 21 21.82 40.27 -4.40
N ALA A 22 21.79 39.82 -5.66
CA ALA A 22 20.57 39.49 -6.39
C ALA A 22 20.12 38.02 -6.17
N GLY A 23 20.68 37.31 -5.19
CA GLY A 23 20.19 36.00 -4.71
C GLY A 23 18.80 36.17 -4.15
N GLY A 24 17.78 36.11 -5.03
CA GLY A 24 16.37 36.16 -4.67
C GLY A 24 16.10 35.10 -3.62
N GLN A 25 15.53 35.50 -2.48
CA GLN A 25 15.03 34.60 -1.48
C GLN A 25 13.97 33.73 -2.14
N ALA A 26 14.29 32.45 -2.41
CA ALA A 26 13.32 31.45 -2.78
C ALA A 26 12.39 31.27 -1.56
N ALA A 27 11.29 32.03 -1.54
CA ALA A 27 10.23 31.81 -0.58
C ALA A 27 9.64 30.41 -0.88
N ALA A 28 10.03 29.41 -0.09
CA ALA A 28 9.41 28.10 -0.13
C ALA A 28 7.94 28.27 0.30
N SER A 29 7.04 28.40 -0.68
CA SER A 29 5.60 28.41 -0.42
C SER A 29 5.15 26.98 -0.14
N SER A 30 4.85 26.67 1.11
CA SER A 30 4.21 25.41 1.48
C SER A 30 2.74 25.45 1.06
N ARG A 31 2.29 24.41 0.35
CA ARG A 31 0.87 24.30 -0.05
C ARG A 31 0.07 23.77 1.14
N ILE A 32 -1.17 24.24 1.31
CA ILE A 32 -2.07 23.81 2.39
C ILE A 32 -2.18 22.28 2.42
N LYS A 33 -2.29 21.63 1.27
CA LYS A 33 -2.39 20.15 1.17
C LYS A 33 -1.17 19.39 1.71
N ASP A 34 -0.02 20.07 1.84
CA ASP A 34 1.21 19.42 2.32
C ASP A 34 1.30 19.48 3.87
N ILE A 35 0.57 20.41 4.50
CA ILE A 35 0.64 20.69 5.94
C ILE A 35 -0.65 20.41 6.70
N ALA A 36 -1.78 20.23 5.99
CA ALA A 36 -3.08 20.06 6.60
C ALA A 36 -3.95 19.06 5.84
N ASP A 37 -4.84 18.42 6.56
CA ASP A 37 -5.88 17.51 6.06
C ASP A 37 -7.26 18.02 6.48
N PHE A 38 -8.29 17.60 5.77
CA PHE A 38 -9.67 17.87 6.19
C PHE A 38 -10.05 16.96 7.35
N GLU A 39 -10.62 17.54 8.42
CA GLU A 39 -11.11 16.77 9.55
C GLU A 39 -12.20 15.77 9.09
N GLY A 40 -12.04 14.50 9.50
CA GLY A 40 -12.96 13.43 9.11
C GLY A 40 -12.61 12.72 7.80
N VAL A 41 -11.76 13.27 6.95
CA VAL A 41 -11.29 12.63 5.72
C VAL A 41 -10.08 11.76 6.05
N ARG A 42 -10.25 10.45 5.99
CA ARG A 42 -9.17 9.50 6.30
C ARG A 42 -9.21 8.29 5.37
N GLU A 43 -8.07 7.66 5.20
CA GLU A 43 -8.01 6.34 4.60
C GLU A 43 -8.61 5.30 5.55
N ASN A 44 -9.40 4.39 5.00
CA ASN A 44 -9.95 3.28 5.75
C ASN A 44 -9.14 2.00 5.47
N GLN A 45 -8.74 1.33 6.55
CA GLN A 45 -8.05 0.06 6.43
C GLN A 45 -9.05 -1.05 6.17
N LEU A 46 -8.83 -1.80 5.10
CA LEU A 46 -9.60 -2.98 4.75
C LEU A 46 -8.80 -4.22 5.09
N VAL A 47 -9.49 -5.24 5.58
CA VAL A 47 -8.91 -6.54 5.89
C VAL A 47 -9.78 -7.65 5.34
N GLY A 48 -9.15 -8.73 4.89
CA GLY A 48 -9.84 -9.93 4.42
C GLY A 48 -8.99 -11.18 4.68
N TYR A 49 -9.63 -12.32 4.61
CA TYR A 49 -8.98 -13.62 4.69
C TYR A 49 -9.20 -14.35 3.39
N GLY A 50 -8.12 -14.82 2.79
CA GLY A 50 -8.16 -15.45 1.48
C GLY A 50 -7.28 -16.68 1.38
N LEU A 51 -7.34 -17.30 0.21
CA LEU A 51 -6.50 -18.41 -0.18
C LEU A 51 -5.61 -18.04 -1.36
N VAL A 52 -4.37 -18.45 -1.26
CA VAL A 52 -3.40 -18.40 -2.36
C VAL A 52 -3.23 -19.79 -2.90
N VAL A 53 -3.32 -19.93 -4.22
CA VAL A 53 -3.17 -21.20 -4.93
C VAL A 53 -2.00 -21.14 -5.92
N GLY A 54 -1.57 -22.30 -6.41
CA GLY A 54 -0.52 -22.39 -7.42
C GLY A 54 0.90 -22.31 -6.83
N LEU A 55 1.07 -22.51 -5.53
CA LEU A 55 2.37 -22.59 -4.88
C LEU A 55 3.09 -23.90 -5.24
N ASN A 56 4.41 -23.83 -5.42
CA ASN A 56 5.22 -24.99 -5.78
C ASN A 56 5.73 -25.73 -4.53
N GLY A 57 4.80 -26.35 -3.77
CA GLY A 57 5.15 -27.12 -2.57
C GLY A 57 5.57 -26.29 -1.37
N THR A 58 5.44 -24.95 -1.45
CA THR A 58 5.84 -23.99 -0.40
C THR A 58 4.67 -23.50 0.44
N GLY A 59 3.46 -23.93 0.14
CA GLY A 59 2.24 -23.58 0.86
C GLY A 59 2.12 -24.27 2.21
N ASP A 60 0.96 -24.06 2.82
CA ASP A 60 0.62 -24.58 4.14
C ASP A 60 0.48 -26.11 4.15
N ASN A 61 0.76 -26.69 5.31
CA ASN A 61 0.36 -28.04 5.59
C ASN A 61 -1.13 -28.06 6.01
N ILE A 62 -2.02 -28.38 5.08
CA ILE A 62 -3.48 -28.35 5.28
C ILE A 62 -3.94 -29.18 6.50
N LYS A 63 -3.15 -30.18 6.93
CA LYS A 63 -3.46 -30.95 8.13
C LYS A 63 -3.30 -30.15 9.42
N SER A 64 -2.44 -29.13 9.41
CA SER A 64 -2.14 -28.31 10.59
C SER A 64 -3.05 -27.09 10.71
N ILE A 65 -3.76 -26.71 9.64
CA ILE A 65 -4.55 -25.48 9.59
C ILE A 65 -5.99 -25.81 9.22
N ASN A 66 -6.82 -26.07 10.22
CA ASN A 66 -8.24 -26.39 10.01
C ASN A 66 -8.98 -25.28 9.26
N PHE A 67 -8.64 -24.02 9.51
CA PHE A 67 -9.24 -22.86 8.82
C PHE A 67 -9.00 -22.90 7.29
N ALA A 68 -7.77 -23.17 6.85
CA ALA A 68 -7.46 -23.25 5.42
C ALA A 68 -8.23 -24.40 4.74
N LYS A 69 -8.37 -25.51 5.44
CA LYS A 69 -9.15 -26.67 4.96
C LYS A 69 -10.63 -26.32 4.80
N GLU A 70 -11.24 -25.74 5.83
CA GLU A 70 -12.66 -25.36 5.79
C GLU A 70 -12.94 -24.28 4.71
N SER A 71 -12.07 -23.27 4.58
CA SER A 71 -12.20 -22.26 3.54
C SER A 71 -12.10 -22.83 2.13
N LEU A 72 -11.19 -23.79 1.92
CA LEU A 72 -11.05 -24.47 0.63
C LEU A 72 -12.28 -25.33 0.31
N ILE A 73 -12.78 -26.10 1.30
CA ILE A 73 -13.98 -26.92 1.14
C ILE A 73 -15.18 -26.02 0.80
N SER A 74 -15.38 -24.95 1.54
CA SER A 74 -16.48 -23.99 1.29
C SER A 74 -16.42 -23.39 -0.11
N MET A 75 -15.22 -23.04 -0.57
CA MET A 75 -15.02 -22.52 -1.93
C MET A 75 -15.33 -23.58 -3.00
N LEU A 76 -14.86 -24.82 -2.81
CA LEU A 76 -15.13 -25.91 -3.74
C LEU A 76 -16.63 -26.29 -3.77
N ASP A 77 -17.29 -26.25 -2.62
CA ASP A 77 -18.74 -26.45 -2.51
C ASP A 77 -19.51 -25.36 -3.29
N GLN A 78 -19.07 -24.08 -3.25
CA GLN A 78 -19.67 -23.00 -4.05
C GLN A 78 -19.49 -23.20 -5.56
N LEU A 79 -18.42 -23.87 -5.96
CA LEU A 79 -18.17 -24.25 -7.36
C LEU A 79 -18.87 -25.57 -7.75
N GLY A 80 -19.67 -26.17 -6.85
CA GLY A 80 -20.36 -27.42 -7.09
C GLY A 80 -19.49 -28.67 -6.95
N ILE A 81 -18.30 -28.54 -6.38
CA ILE A 81 -17.34 -29.65 -6.18
C ILE A 81 -17.41 -30.12 -4.73
N ASN A 82 -17.90 -31.30 -4.50
CA ASN A 82 -17.90 -31.91 -3.15
C ASN A 82 -16.51 -32.44 -2.80
N ALA A 83 -15.81 -31.76 -1.89
CA ALA A 83 -14.46 -32.11 -1.45
C ALA A 83 -14.40 -32.60 0.00
N ARG A 84 -15.54 -32.85 0.66
CA ARG A 84 -15.60 -33.17 2.09
C ARG A 84 -14.97 -34.49 2.45
N ASP A 85 -15.06 -35.49 1.56
CA ASP A 85 -14.54 -36.85 1.79
C ASP A 85 -13.08 -37.01 1.31
N GLY A 86 -12.50 -35.99 0.67
CA GLY A 86 -11.15 -36.01 0.12
C GLY A 86 -10.08 -35.74 1.18
N GLN A 87 -9.06 -36.58 1.27
CA GLN A 87 -7.82 -36.24 1.96
C GLN A 87 -7.05 -35.22 1.11
N LEU A 88 -7.34 -33.93 1.30
CA LEU A 88 -6.61 -32.86 0.67
C LEU A 88 -5.17 -32.84 1.21
N LYS A 89 -4.22 -33.35 0.44
CA LYS A 89 -2.79 -33.32 0.71
C LYS A 89 -2.15 -32.39 -0.32
N SER A 90 -2.14 -31.12 -0.05
CA SER A 90 -1.50 -30.17 -0.95
C SER A 90 -0.67 -29.17 -0.14
N LYS A 91 0.54 -28.91 -0.59
CA LYS A 91 1.38 -27.81 -0.14
C LYS A 91 1.37 -26.65 -1.17
N ASN A 92 0.40 -26.68 -2.09
CA ASN A 92 0.29 -25.69 -3.15
C ASN A 92 -0.72 -24.59 -2.82
N ILE A 93 -1.23 -24.59 -1.59
CA ILE A 93 -2.25 -23.65 -1.10
C ILE A 93 -1.74 -23.04 0.20
N ALA A 94 -2.03 -21.76 0.42
CA ALA A 94 -1.74 -21.07 1.66
C ALA A 94 -2.92 -20.19 2.09
N ALA A 95 -3.21 -20.19 3.38
CA ALA A 95 -4.13 -19.24 4.01
C ALA A 95 -3.41 -17.91 4.22
N VAL A 96 -4.04 -16.82 3.82
CA VAL A 96 -3.43 -15.50 3.87
C VAL A 96 -4.37 -14.47 4.47
N MET A 97 -3.77 -13.51 5.16
CA MET A 97 -4.39 -12.24 5.49
C MET A 97 -4.12 -11.25 4.35
N VAL A 98 -5.14 -10.55 3.94
CA VAL A 98 -5.11 -9.58 2.86
C VAL A 98 -5.49 -8.23 3.43
N THR A 99 -4.66 -7.21 3.20
CA THR A 99 -4.91 -5.86 3.68
C THR A 99 -4.79 -4.86 2.55
N ALA A 100 -5.62 -3.82 2.58
CA ALA A 100 -5.58 -2.72 1.64
C ALA A 100 -5.95 -1.42 2.34
N SER A 101 -5.47 -0.29 1.83
CA SER A 101 -5.89 1.03 2.26
C SER A 101 -6.86 1.59 1.22
N LEU A 102 -8.08 1.87 1.66
CA LEU A 102 -9.11 2.49 0.84
C LEU A 102 -8.98 4.01 0.94
N PRO A 103 -8.55 4.69 -0.14
CA PRO A 103 -8.44 6.14 -0.13
C PRO A 103 -9.81 6.81 0.06
N PRO A 104 -9.86 7.97 0.70
CA PRO A 104 -11.08 8.77 0.73
C PRO A 104 -11.47 9.17 -0.70
N PHE A 105 -12.76 9.24 -0.97
CA PHE A 105 -13.32 9.55 -2.30
C PHE A 105 -13.00 8.55 -3.42
N ALA A 106 -12.54 7.36 -3.06
CA ALA A 106 -12.36 6.30 -4.05
C ALA A 106 -13.70 5.85 -4.61
N ARG A 107 -13.81 5.75 -5.93
CA ARG A 107 -15.04 5.41 -6.64
C ARG A 107 -15.14 3.93 -6.90
N GLN A 108 -16.37 3.43 -6.97
CA GLN A 108 -16.66 2.06 -7.40
C GLN A 108 -15.97 1.75 -8.74
N GLY A 109 -15.38 0.57 -8.87
CA GLY A 109 -14.60 0.15 -10.02
C GLY A 109 -13.15 0.63 -10.04
N SER A 110 -12.75 1.53 -9.13
CA SER A 110 -11.33 1.91 -8.97
C SER A 110 -10.52 0.75 -8.42
N ARG A 111 -9.22 0.75 -8.71
CA ARG A 111 -8.31 -0.30 -8.26
C ARG A 111 -7.35 0.23 -7.21
N ILE A 112 -7.11 -0.59 -6.20
CA ILE A 112 -6.17 -0.31 -5.11
C ILE A 112 -5.17 -1.44 -4.96
N ASP A 113 -4.02 -1.10 -4.39
CA ASP A 113 -2.97 -2.05 -4.07
C ASP A 113 -3.32 -2.89 -2.85
N VAL A 114 -2.85 -4.13 -2.85
CA VAL A 114 -3.14 -5.09 -1.82
C VAL A 114 -1.84 -5.68 -1.28
N MET A 115 -1.76 -5.82 0.03
CA MET A 115 -0.72 -6.58 0.71
C MET A 115 -1.27 -7.92 1.13
N VAL A 116 -0.47 -8.96 0.92
CA VAL A 116 -0.84 -10.35 1.24
C VAL A 116 0.23 -10.93 2.16
N SER A 117 -0.19 -11.53 3.28
CA SER A 117 0.70 -12.12 4.27
C SER A 117 0.21 -13.51 4.67
N ALA A 118 1.11 -14.49 4.67
CA ALA A 118 0.77 -15.85 5.09
C ALA A 118 0.38 -15.89 6.57
N MET A 119 -0.68 -16.60 6.88
CA MET A 119 -1.16 -16.83 8.26
C MET A 119 -0.72 -18.17 8.83
N GLY A 120 -0.37 -19.09 7.95
CA GLY A 120 -0.02 -20.44 8.30
C GLY A 120 1.48 -20.71 8.31
N ASP A 121 1.83 -21.95 8.00
CA ASP A 121 3.21 -22.44 7.95
C ASP A 121 3.80 -22.43 6.53
N ALA A 122 3.19 -21.68 5.60
CA ALA A 122 3.69 -21.51 4.25
C ALA A 122 5.10 -20.89 4.25
N LYS A 123 5.99 -21.52 3.51
CA LYS A 123 7.40 -21.09 3.42
C LYS A 123 7.62 -19.95 2.42
N SER A 124 6.77 -19.88 1.39
CA SER A 124 6.84 -18.84 0.37
C SER A 124 5.50 -18.71 -0.37
N LEU A 125 5.12 -17.48 -0.69
CA LEU A 125 3.97 -17.15 -1.53
C LEU A 125 4.37 -16.87 -2.99
N GLN A 126 5.65 -17.05 -3.33
CA GLN A 126 6.18 -16.75 -4.66
C GLN A 126 5.49 -17.61 -5.73
N GLY A 127 5.04 -16.95 -6.80
CA GLY A 127 4.35 -17.59 -7.92
C GLY A 127 2.89 -17.92 -7.65
N GLY A 128 2.41 -17.69 -6.43
CA GLY A 128 1.01 -17.92 -6.06
C GLY A 128 0.05 -16.87 -6.59
N THR A 129 -1.20 -17.27 -6.73
CA THR A 129 -2.31 -16.40 -7.12
C THR A 129 -3.33 -16.34 -5.99
N LEU A 130 -3.69 -15.14 -5.56
CA LEU A 130 -4.77 -14.89 -4.62
C LEU A 130 -6.11 -15.09 -5.33
N ILE A 131 -6.98 -15.90 -4.73
CA ILE A 131 -8.35 -16.09 -5.20
C ILE A 131 -9.20 -14.89 -4.76
N ALA A 132 -10.32 -14.66 -5.46
CA ALA A 132 -11.26 -13.59 -5.12
C ALA A 132 -11.58 -13.58 -3.63
N THR A 133 -11.14 -12.52 -2.96
CA THR A 133 -11.18 -12.36 -1.51
C THR A 133 -11.89 -11.07 -1.17
N PRO A 134 -13.02 -11.10 -0.46
CA PRO A 134 -13.68 -9.89 0.01
C PRO A 134 -12.84 -9.19 1.07
N LEU A 135 -12.73 -7.87 0.98
CA LEU A 135 -12.06 -7.01 1.93
C LEU A 135 -13.10 -6.17 2.67
N SER A 136 -13.14 -6.31 3.98
CA SER A 136 -14.09 -5.64 4.85
C SER A 136 -13.44 -4.51 5.64
N GLY A 137 -14.20 -3.46 5.89
CA GLY A 137 -13.83 -2.40 6.82
C GLY A 137 -14.08 -2.79 8.28
N ALA A 138 -13.78 -1.88 9.19
CA ALA A 138 -13.99 -2.07 10.64
C ALA A 138 -15.47 -2.27 11.03
N ASN A 139 -16.40 -1.81 10.19
CA ASN A 139 -17.86 -2.02 10.37
C ASN A 139 -18.34 -3.41 9.90
N GLY A 140 -17.47 -4.24 9.33
CA GLY A 140 -17.78 -5.56 8.80
C GLY A 140 -18.37 -5.57 7.38
N GLU A 141 -18.60 -4.40 6.78
CA GLU A 141 -19.08 -4.30 5.40
C GLU A 141 -17.95 -4.53 4.40
N VAL A 142 -18.26 -5.18 3.27
CA VAL A 142 -17.31 -5.42 2.19
C VAL A 142 -17.23 -4.20 1.29
N TYR A 143 -16.05 -3.63 1.14
CA TYR A 143 -15.78 -2.47 0.31
C TYR A 143 -15.02 -2.79 -0.98
N ALA A 144 -14.24 -3.84 -0.99
CA ALA A 144 -13.46 -4.23 -2.16
C ALA A 144 -13.31 -5.74 -2.29
N VAL A 145 -12.98 -6.22 -3.48
CA VAL A 145 -12.65 -7.62 -3.75
C VAL A 145 -11.24 -7.68 -4.32
N ALA A 146 -10.37 -8.43 -3.66
CA ALA A 146 -8.98 -8.62 -4.03
C ALA A 146 -8.77 -9.93 -4.80
N GLN A 147 -8.00 -9.88 -5.89
CA GLN A 147 -7.61 -11.04 -6.68
C GLN A 147 -6.34 -10.72 -7.48
N GLY A 148 -5.48 -11.71 -7.68
CA GLY A 148 -4.36 -11.55 -8.60
C GLY A 148 -3.10 -12.29 -8.22
N GLN A 149 -2.08 -12.18 -9.06
CA GLN A 149 -0.80 -12.81 -8.85
C GLN A 149 0.04 -12.03 -7.85
N ILE A 150 0.64 -12.74 -6.90
CA ILE A 150 1.44 -12.14 -5.82
C ILE A 150 2.86 -11.89 -6.29
N ALA A 151 3.30 -10.63 -6.18
CA ALA A 151 4.69 -10.25 -6.31
C ALA A 151 5.37 -10.23 -4.93
N THR A 152 6.29 -11.15 -4.69
CA THR A 152 7.11 -11.19 -3.46
C THR A 152 8.41 -10.43 -3.69
N GLY A 153 8.85 -9.65 -2.70
CA GLY A 153 10.15 -8.96 -2.73
C GLY A 153 11.34 -9.85 -2.37
N SER A 154 11.16 -11.16 -2.39
CA SER A 154 12.20 -12.12 -2.00
C SER A 154 12.80 -12.83 -3.20
N VAL A 155 14.12 -13.05 -3.15
CA VAL A 155 14.86 -13.91 -4.07
C VAL A 155 15.37 -15.11 -3.28
N SER A 156 15.00 -16.32 -3.69
CA SER A 156 15.56 -17.55 -3.14
C SER A 156 16.33 -18.27 -4.22
N ALA A 157 17.60 -18.54 -3.96
CA ALA A 157 18.44 -19.41 -4.79
C ALA A 157 18.77 -20.67 -4.00
N GLN A 158 18.40 -21.82 -4.55
CA GLN A 158 18.65 -23.11 -3.94
C GLN A 158 19.70 -23.87 -4.77
N GLY A 159 20.86 -24.11 -4.17
CA GLY A 159 21.88 -24.98 -4.74
C GLY A 159 21.93 -26.32 -4.00
N ASN A 160 22.69 -27.30 -4.53
CA ASN A 160 22.73 -28.67 -3.95
C ASN A 160 23.21 -28.70 -2.48
N ASN A 161 23.99 -27.71 -2.01
CA ASN A 161 24.56 -27.69 -0.66
C ASN A 161 24.34 -26.37 0.10
N ALA A 162 23.64 -25.39 -0.48
CA ALA A 162 23.36 -24.12 0.18
C ALA A 162 22.07 -23.50 -0.35
N SER A 163 21.25 -22.92 0.52
CA SER A 163 20.13 -22.09 0.13
C SER A 163 20.34 -20.67 0.66
N VAL A 164 20.19 -19.68 -0.20
CA VAL A 164 20.23 -18.27 0.19
C VAL A 164 18.85 -17.67 -0.08
N THR A 165 18.19 -17.21 0.99
CA THR A 165 16.93 -16.47 0.90
C THR A 165 17.20 -15.03 1.31
N ARG A 166 16.89 -14.08 0.43
CA ARG A 166 16.97 -12.66 0.72
C ARG A 166 15.57 -12.05 0.62
N GLY A 167 15.12 -11.37 1.67
CA GLY A 167 13.77 -10.80 1.77
C GLY A 167 12.79 -11.72 2.49
N VAL A 168 11.53 -11.31 2.58
CA VAL A 168 10.45 -12.06 3.27
C VAL A 168 9.60 -12.76 2.22
N PRO A 169 9.72 -14.08 2.04
CA PRO A 169 8.98 -14.81 1.01
C PRO A 169 7.51 -15.07 1.37
N THR A 170 7.13 -14.88 2.64
CA THR A 170 5.76 -15.10 3.16
C THR A 170 4.88 -13.87 3.10
N SER A 171 5.38 -12.77 2.55
CA SER A 171 4.64 -11.54 2.31
C SER A 171 4.85 -11.07 0.87
N GLY A 172 3.82 -10.47 0.29
CA GLY A 172 3.87 -9.94 -1.07
C GLY A 172 2.84 -8.86 -1.31
N ARG A 173 2.92 -8.26 -2.49
CA ARG A 173 2.00 -7.20 -2.94
C ARG A 173 1.35 -7.61 -4.26
N ILE A 174 0.11 -7.21 -4.44
CA ILE A 174 -0.59 -7.28 -5.72
C ILE A 174 -0.90 -5.85 -6.13
N ALA A 175 -0.18 -5.34 -7.12
CA ALA A 175 -0.42 -4.00 -7.64
C ALA A 175 -1.79 -3.95 -8.32
N ASN A 176 -2.60 -2.94 -7.99
CA ASN A 176 -3.98 -2.82 -8.47
C ASN A 176 -4.81 -4.11 -8.26
N GLY A 177 -4.53 -4.82 -7.16
CA GLY A 177 -5.05 -6.16 -6.90
C GLY A 177 -6.48 -6.22 -6.37
N ALA A 178 -7.04 -5.12 -5.89
CA ALA A 178 -8.44 -5.09 -5.47
C ALA A 178 -9.24 -4.07 -6.28
N ILE A 179 -10.50 -4.43 -6.54
CA ILE A 179 -11.51 -3.56 -7.17
C ILE A 179 -12.45 -3.11 -6.06
N ILE A 180 -12.74 -1.82 -6.01
CA ILE A 180 -13.69 -1.23 -5.07
C ILE A 180 -15.11 -1.52 -5.55
N GLU A 181 -15.89 -2.17 -4.70
CA GLU A 181 -17.30 -2.51 -4.96
C GLU A 181 -18.26 -1.52 -4.30
N ASN A 182 -17.91 -1.01 -3.12
CA ASN A 182 -18.70 -0.05 -2.37
C ASN A 182 -17.88 1.19 -2.05
N GLU A 183 -18.48 2.36 -2.24
CA GLU A 183 -17.90 3.65 -1.88
C GLU A 183 -18.14 3.93 -0.39
N ILE A 184 -17.28 4.77 0.20
CA ILE A 184 -17.57 5.35 1.51
C ILE A 184 -18.33 6.64 1.27
N ASP A 185 -19.55 6.72 1.80
CA ASP A 185 -20.35 7.92 1.73
C ASP A 185 -19.68 9.03 2.55
N PHE A 186 -19.15 10.01 1.83
CA PHE A 186 -18.56 11.20 2.42
C PHE A 186 -19.46 12.41 2.11
N ALA A 187 -20.42 12.68 2.99
CA ALA A 187 -21.38 13.78 2.82
C ALA A 187 -20.75 15.13 3.16
N LEU A 188 -19.84 15.63 2.30
CA LEU A 188 -19.23 16.96 2.46
C LEU A 188 -20.27 18.10 2.40
N ASP A 189 -21.32 17.92 1.63
CA ASP A 189 -22.42 18.87 1.45
C ASP A 189 -23.29 19.02 2.71
N SER A 190 -23.28 18.03 3.61
CA SER A 190 -23.99 18.11 4.89
C SER A 190 -23.21 18.89 5.97
N LEU A 191 -21.93 19.16 5.75
CA LEU A 191 -21.09 19.88 6.69
C LEU A 191 -21.33 21.39 6.59
N LYS A 192 -21.85 22.00 7.65
CA LYS A 192 -22.01 23.47 7.74
C LYS A 192 -20.68 24.22 7.72
N ASN A 193 -19.61 23.61 8.21
CA ASN A 193 -18.25 24.17 8.26
C ASN A 193 -17.24 23.10 7.90
N ILE A 194 -16.27 23.45 7.09
CA ILE A 194 -15.11 22.61 6.79
C ILE A 194 -14.03 22.92 7.83
N ARG A 195 -13.58 21.89 8.55
CA ARG A 195 -12.47 22.00 9.50
C ARG A 195 -11.21 21.44 8.89
N ILE A 196 -10.12 22.16 9.10
CA ILE A 196 -8.79 21.78 8.63
C ILE A 196 -7.94 21.40 9.83
N ALA A 197 -7.41 20.18 9.83
CA ALA A 197 -6.51 19.68 10.86
C ALA A 197 -5.05 19.76 10.36
N LEU A 198 -4.18 20.36 11.14
CA LEU A 198 -2.74 20.37 10.85
C LEU A 198 -2.15 18.99 11.10
N ARG A 199 -1.32 18.49 10.17
CA ARG A 199 -0.57 17.22 10.34
C ARG A 199 0.44 17.32 11.48
N ASN A 200 1.08 18.47 11.62
CA ASN A 200 1.95 18.80 12.75
C ASN A 200 1.35 20.02 13.46
N PRO A 201 0.66 19.83 14.61
CA PRO A 201 -0.01 20.92 15.32
C PRO A 201 1.03 21.94 15.81
N ASP A 202 1.05 23.11 15.19
CA ASP A 202 1.85 24.24 15.60
C ASP A 202 1.01 25.52 15.64
N PHE A 203 1.12 26.27 16.72
CA PHE A 203 0.30 27.47 16.98
C PHE A 203 0.57 28.58 15.93
N THR A 204 1.80 28.69 15.48
CA THR A 204 2.18 29.71 14.49
C THR A 204 1.63 29.40 13.11
N THR A 205 1.64 28.14 12.72
CA THR A 205 1.09 27.65 11.46
C THR A 205 -0.44 27.74 11.46
N ALA A 206 -1.09 27.35 12.56
CA ALA A 206 -2.55 27.47 12.69
C ALA A 206 -3.02 28.91 12.50
N ARG A 207 -2.34 29.89 13.13
CA ARG A 207 -2.67 31.32 13.02
C ARG A 207 -2.44 31.89 11.62
N ARG A 208 -1.58 31.29 10.79
CA ARG A 208 -1.32 31.75 9.42
C ARG A 208 -2.32 31.22 8.41
N ILE A 209 -3.03 30.15 8.74
CA ILE A 209 -4.03 29.50 7.88
C ILE A 209 -5.44 30.01 8.18
N SER A 210 -5.72 30.43 9.42
CA SER A 210 -7.00 31.03 9.82
C SER A 210 -7.08 32.48 9.35
#